data_5939e540ac030975071eee274fd5e499
#
_entry.id   5939e540ac030975071eee274fd5e499
#
_cell.length_a   1.000
_cell.length_b   1.000
_cell.length_c   1.000
_cell.angle_alpha   90.00
_cell.angle_beta   90.00
_cell.angle_gamma   90.00
#
_symmetry.space_group_name_H-M   'P 1'
#
loop_
_entity.id
_entity.type
_entity.pdbx_description
1 polymer ?
#
loop_
_entity_poly.entity_id
_entity_poly.type
_entity_poly.pdbx_seq_one_letter_code
_entity_poly.pdbx_strand_id
1 'polypeptide(L)'
;IASCLVGSEMCIRDRYKDCHVSVGGLDSITLFIWLHSIGIHVKGISVSGIEDSSIQKVHKALGLEIVRSYKSKVEVLNEVGFPVISKKIAGRINTLQNPTENNKTVRHAIVTGECGAQGHFAKNSRMQLPQKWLKLFGGYENENENVNYGKPDSCIKISNECCYWLKEKPCDDWAKSHNSSPYLGIMASEGGQREEALIEHGCNYYGKTVTRSAPFAIFMRQDILQLALDMDQWYHEHLELFETLYHAQPYGKNKDGSLKEYVPLKSIVPEIYGTIDRKANGELFTTGAQRTGCSMCGFGIHLEKRPHRFDKLRERNQKEWEFWMYRCCTDKKTGEKFGWGRVLDYIGVEWEDVPPVQMTLDDFM
;
A
#
# COMPACT_ATOMS: atom_id res chain seq x y z
N ILE A 1 11.08 -3.41 26.45
CA ILE A 1 10.32 -3.09 25.21
C ILE A 1 8.86 -2.82 25.56
N ALA A 2 8.18 -3.69 26.35
CA ALA A 2 6.78 -3.52 26.73
C ALA A 2 6.47 -2.18 27.43
N SER A 3 7.33 -1.68 28.27
CA SER A 3 7.10 -0.43 29.03
C SER A 3 7.09 0.84 28.18
N CYS A 4 7.87 0.88 27.09
CA CYS A 4 7.85 2.01 26.15
C CYS A 4 6.60 2.00 25.26
N LEU A 5 6.07 0.82 24.94
CA LEU A 5 4.87 0.63 24.14
C LEU A 5 3.62 1.07 24.91
N VAL A 6 3.47 0.59 26.14
CA VAL A 6 2.35 0.97 27.03
C VAL A 6 2.33 2.49 27.29
N GLY A 7 3.49 3.15 27.34
CA GLY A 7 3.55 4.60 27.50
C GLY A 7 3.03 5.41 26.31
N SER A 8 3.27 4.96 25.06
CA SER A 8 2.84 5.70 23.88
C SER A 8 1.33 5.57 23.62
N GLU A 9 0.75 4.42 23.93
CA GLU A 9 -0.69 4.15 23.76
C GLU A 9 -1.51 4.85 24.84
N MET A 10 -1.05 4.84 26.08
CA MET A 10 -1.70 5.58 27.17
C MET A 10 -1.76 7.08 26.87
N CYS A 11 -0.69 7.68 26.30
CA CYS A 11 -0.68 9.11 25.97
C CYS A 11 -1.74 9.51 24.95
N ILE A 12 -2.06 8.66 23.96
CA ILE A 12 -3.13 8.95 22.99
C ILE A 12 -4.50 8.68 23.60
N ARG A 13 -4.67 7.55 24.30
CA ARG A 13 -5.92 7.17 24.95
C ARG A 13 -6.37 8.18 26.01
N ASP A 14 -5.44 8.72 26.80
CA ASP A 14 -5.75 9.72 27.83
C ASP A 14 -6.19 11.06 27.23
N ARG A 15 -5.71 11.40 26.03
CA ARG A 15 -6.09 12.63 25.32
C ARG A 15 -7.29 12.45 24.38
N TYR A 16 -7.43 11.29 23.74
CA TYR A 16 -8.45 11.02 22.73
C TYR A 16 -9.24 9.79 23.16
N LYS A 17 -10.47 10.02 23.59
CA LYS A 17 -11.36 8.99 24.14
C LYS A 17 -11.68 7.88 23.14
N ASP A 18 -11.68 8.19 21.83
CA ASP A 18 -12.00 7.25 20.77
C ASP A 18 -10.80 7.01 19.86
N CYS A 19 -10.32 5.77 19.85
CA CYS A 19 -9.23 5.33 18.99
C CYS A 19 -9.67 4.13 18.16
N HIS A 20 -9.01 3.93 17.01
CA HIS A 20 -9.25 2.78 16.12
C HIS A 20 -7.94 2.28 15.51
N VAL A 21 -7.93 1.05 15.01
CA VAL A 21 -6.82 0.53 14.18
C VAL A 21 -7.23 0.58 12.71
N SER A 22 -6.42 1.23 11.86
CA SER A 22 -6.54 1.12 10.42
C SER A 22 -5.84 -0.14 9.93
N VAL A 23 -6.63 -1.20 9.66
CA VAL A 23 -6.13 -2.54 9.37
C VAL A 23 -6.02 -2.76 7.87
N GLY A 24 -4.84 -3.20 7.44
CA GLY A 24 -4.54 -3.64 6.08
C GLY A 24 -3.90 -5.04 6.08
N GLY A 25 -2.58 -5.14 5.90
CA GLY A 25 -1.83 -6.40 5.91
C GLY A 25 -1.46 -6.91 7.30
N LEU A 26 -0.53 -7.88 7.34
CA LEU A 26 -0.15 -8.63 8.54
C LEU A 26 0.23 -7.75 9.74
N ASP A 27 1.01 -6.69 9.52
CA ASP A 27 1.52 -5.85 10.61
C ASP A 27 0.39 -5.17 11.39
N SER A 28 -0.62 -4.65 10.69
CA SER A 28 -1.79 -4.02 11.31
C SER A 28 -2.85 -5.01 11.81
N ILE A 29 -2.94 -6.20 11.23
CA ILE A 29 -3.71 -7.33 11.78
C ILE A 29 -3.12 -7.71 13.14
N THR A 30 -1.81 -7.91 13.20
CA THR A 30 -1.10 -8.21 14.45
C THR A 30 -1.29 -7.13 15.49
N LEU A 31 -1.20 -5.84 15.10
CA LEU A 31 -1.44 -4.71 15.99
C LEU A 31 -2.86 -4.73 16.58
N PHE A 32 -3.87 -4.99 15.75
CA PHE A 32 -5.26 -5.01 16.19
C PHE A 32 -5.48 -6.09 17.29
N ILE A 33 -5.00 -7.30 17.04
CA ILE A 33 -5.15 -8.41 17.98
C ILE A 33 -4.30 -8.16 19.24
N TRP A 34 -3.07 -7.66 19.08
CA TRP A 34 -2.20 -7.35 20.20
C TRP A 34 -2.80 -6.28 21.13
N LEU A 35 -3.42 -5.22 20.62
CA LEU A 35 -4.11 -4.23 21.46
C LEU A 35 -5.22 -4.91 22.28
N HIS A 36 -6.01 -5.78 21.69
CA HIS A 36 -7.03 -6.53 22.42
C HIS A 36 -6.42 -7.45 23.48
N SER A 37 -5.28 -8.10 23.21
CA SER A 37 -4.62 -9.01 24.14
C SER A 37 -4.10 -8.31 25.42
N ILE A 38 -3.77 -7.04 25.32
CA ILE A 38 -3.37 -6.21 26.47
C ILE A 38 -4.52 -5.40 27.10
N GLY A 39 -5.77 -5.75 26.74
CA GLY A 39 -6.97 -5.12 27.30
C GLY A 39 -7.35 -3.77 26.68
N ILE A 40 -6.76 -3.38 25.56
CA ILE A 40 -7.10 -2.16 24.82
C ILE A 40 -8.10 -2.51 23.73
N HIS A 41 -9.39 -2.42 24.04
CA HIS A 41 -10.47 -2.72 23.12
C HIS A 41 -10.77 -1.52 22.23
N VAL A 42 -10.33 -1.58 20.99
CA VAL A 42 -10.53 -0.53 19.96
C VAL A 42 -11.26 -1.08 18.75
N LYS A 43 -11.93 -0.20 18.02
CA LYS A 43 -12.50 -0.58 16.72
C LYS A 43 -11.40 -0.84 15.70
N GLY A 44 -11.59 -1.86 14.87
CA GLY A 44 -10.79 -2.06 13.68
C GLY A 44 -11.57 -1.61 12.45
N ILE A 45 -10.95 -0.82 11.58
CA ILE A 45 -11.54 -0.42 10.30
C ILE A 45 -10.63 -0.86 9.15
N SER A 46 -11.22 -1.16 8.00
CA SER A 46 -10.44 -1.52 6.81
C SER A 46 -11.13 -1.15 5.50
N VAL A 47 -10.34 -0.71 4.52
CA VAL A 47 -10.77 -0.63 3.12
C VAL A 47 -10.50 -1.99 2.46
N SER A 48 -11.20 -3.01 2.92
CA SER A 48 -10.94 -4.42 2.61
C SER A 48 -11.02 -4.75 1.11
N GLY A 49 -11.93 -4.12 0.37
CA GLY A 49 -12.21 -4.44 -1.04
C GLY A 49 -11.06 -4.24 -2.02
N ILE A 50 -9.97 -3.58 -1.61
CA ILE A 50 -8.77 -3.38 -2.43
C ILE A 50 -7.61 -4.31 -2.05
N GLU A 51 -7.75 -5.07 -0.98
CA GLU A 51 -6.77 -6.03 -0.50
C GLU A 51 -6.94 -7.40 -1.17
N ASP A 52 -5.94 -8.25 -1.04
CA ASP A 52 -6.03 -9.66 -1.46
C ASP A 52 -7.21 -10.37 -0.77
N SER A 53 -7.82 -11.32 -1.45
CA SER A 53 -8.98 -12.05 -0.93
C SER A 53 -8.72 -12.77 0.38
N SER A 54 -7.50 -13.27 0.60
CA SER A 54 -7.10 -13.90 1.86
C SER A 54 -7.05 -12.90 3.02
N ILE A 55 -6.60 -11.67 2.75
CA ILE A 55 -6.63 -10.57 3.73
C ILE A 55 -8.08 -10.17 4.03
N GLN A 56 -8.94 -10.09 3.02
CA GLN A 56 -10.37 -9.79 3.21
C GLN A 56 -11.08 -10.81 4.11
N LYS A 57 -10.71 -12.10 3.99
CA LYS A 57 -11.24 -13.16 4.89
C LYS A 57 -10.84 -12.87 6.35
N VAL A 58 -9.57 -12.54 6.58
CA VAL A 58 -9.08 -12.21 7.93
C VAL A 58 -9.78 -10.98 8.49
N HIS A 59 -9.94 -9.91 7.70
CA HIS A 59 -10.65 -8.71 8.12
C HIS A 59 -12.08 -9.00 8.60
N LYS A 60 -12.81 -9.85 7.87
CA LYS A 60 -14.16 -10.24 8.26
C LYS A 60 -14.16 -11.09 9.54
N ALA A 61 -13.29 -12.08 9.63
CA ALA A 61 -13.23 -12.96 10.79
C ALA A 61 -12.82 -12.20 12.07
N LEU A 62 -12.03 -11.15 11.95
CA LEU A 62 -11.70 -10.27 13.08
C LEU A 62 -12.80 -9.24 13.41
N GLY A 63 -13.92 -9.24 12.70
CA GLY A 63 -15.02 -8.32 12.95
C GLY A 63 -14.71 -6.86 12.61
N LEU A 64 -13.84 -6.59 11.63
CA LEU A 64 -13.49 -5.22 11.27
C LEU A 64 -14.66 -4.51 10.57
N GLU A 65 -14.85 -3.24 10.85
CA GLU A 65 -15.77 -2.40 10.10
C GLU A 65 -15.20 -2.12 8.69
N ILE A 66 -15.98 -2.44 7.65
CA ILE A 66 -15.54 -2.27 6.26
C ILE A 66 -15.89 -0.88 5.76
N VAL A 67 -14.87 -0.06 5.62
CA VAL A 67 -14.96 1.27 5.00
C VAL A 67 -14.91 1.12 3.47
N ARG A 68 -15.80 1.77 2.76
CA ARG A 68 -15.83 1.73 1.30
C ARG A 68 -15.01 2.87 0.73
N SER A 69 -14.17 2.57 -0.27
CA SER A 69 -13.54 3.62 -1.06
C SER A 69 -14.58 4.35 -1.91
N TYR A 70 -14.33 5.66 -2.14
CA TYR A 70 -15.25 6.49 -2.95
C TYR A 70 -15.22 6.14 -4.44
N LYS A 71 -14.12 5.57 -4.90
CA LYS A 71 -13.90 5.17 -6.28
C LYS A 71 -13.41 3.74 -6.33
N SER A 72 -13.75 3.04 -7.39
CA SER A 72 -13.13 1.76 -7.69
C SER A 72 -11.67 1.95 -8.09
N LYS A 73 -10.87 0.91 -7.97
CA LYS A 73 -9.47 0.95 -8.41
C LYS A 73 -9.34 1.23 -9.91
N VAL A 74 -10.24 0.72 -10.72
CA VAL A 74 -10.29 0.96 -12.17
C VAL A 74 -10.51 2.45 -12.46
N GLU A 75 -11.47 3.10 -11.78
CA GLU A 75 -11.70 4.55 -11.92
C GLU A 75 -10.47 5.35 -11.54
N VAL A 76 -9.84 5.02 -10.42
CA VAL A 76 -8.62 5.71 -9.97
C VAL A 76 -7.48 5.55 -10.98
N LEU A 77 -7.23 4.33 -11.51
CA LEU A 77 -6.19 4.12 -12.51
C LEU A 77 -6.45 4.90 -13.81
N ASN A 78 -7.70 4.97 -14.24
CA ASN A 78 -8.07 5.74 -15.44
C ASN A 78 -7.97 7.26 -15.25
N GLU A 79 -8.28 7.77 -14.06
CA GLU A 79 -8.30 9.21 -13.79
C GLU A 79 -6.93 9.77 -13.47
N VAL A 80 -6.26 9.18 -12.48
CA VAL A 80 -5.01 9.72 -11.93
C VAL A 80 -3.75 9.02 -12.44
N GLY A 81 -3.86 7.77 -12.87
CA GLY A 81 -2.74 6.99 -13.41
C GLY A 81 -2.27 5.85 -12.52
N PHE A 82 -1.22 5.19 -12.99
CA PHE A 82 -0.73 3.94 -12.42
C PHE A 82 0.31 4.17 -11.32
N PRO A 83 0.20 3.45 -10.18
CA PRO A 83 1.17 3.52 -9.09
C PRO A 83 2.37 2.59 -9.37
N VAL A 84 3.38 3.09 -10.06
CA VAL A 84 4.60 2.33 -10.39
C VAL A 84 5.86 3.01 -9.85
N ILE A 85 6.98 2.30 -9.90
CA ILE A 85 8.32 2.70 -9.48
C ILE A 85 8.36 2.85 -7.95
N SER A 86 8.18 4.04 -7.42
CA SER A 86 8.02 4.29 -5.98
C SER A 86 7.04 5.44 -5.75
N LYS A 87 6.44 5.54 -4.56
CA LYS A 87 5.53 6.64 -4.23
C LYS A 87 6.17 8.02 -4.51
N LYS A 88 7.44 8.18 -4.13
CA LYS A 88 8.19 9.44 -4.29
C LYS A 88 8.44 9.77 -5.76
N ILE A 89 8.86 8.80 -6.56
CA ILE A 89 9.11 8.98 -8.00
C ILE A 89 7.80 9.19 -8.74
N ALA A 90 6.78 8.37 -8.47
CA ALA A 90 5.46 8.52 -9.09
C ALA A 90 4.81 9.88 -8.80
N GLY A 91 4.96 10.40 -7.58
CA GLY A 91 4.49 11.74 -7.24
C GLY A 91 5.19 12.85 -8.02
N ARG A 92 6.51 12.73 -8.24
CA ARG A 92 7.26 13.67 -9.08
C ARG A 92 6.85 13.61 -10.54
N ILE A 93 6.67 12.41 -11.07
CA ILE A 93 6.17 12.22 -12.44
C ILE A 93 4.77 12.81 -12.57
N ASN A 94 3.88 12.55 -11.61
CA ASN A 94 2.54 13.15 -11.58
C ASN A 94 2.59 14.67 -11.63
N THR A 95 3.48 15.29 -10.84
CA THR A 95 3.68 16.75 -10.84
C THR A 95 4.13 17.27 -12.22
N LEU A 96 5.04 16.57 -12.90
CA LEU A 96 5.47 16.93 -14.24
C LEU A 96 4.37 16.75 -15.29
N GLN A 97 3.57 15.68 -15.17
CA GLN A 97 2.47 15.41 -16.10
C GLN A 97 1.26 16.33 -15.94
N ASN A 98 1.16 17.03 -14.81
CA ASN A 98 0.08 17.97 -14.49
C ASN A 98 0.62 19.38 -14.19
N PRO A 99 1.16 20.08 -15.20
CA PRO A 99 1.74 21.42 -15.03
C PRO A 99 0.68 22.45 -14.66
N THR A 100 0.98 23.28 -13.65
CA THR A 100 0.19 24.42 -13.23
C THR A 100 1.12 25.59 -12.92
N GLU A 101 0.58 26.83 -12.88
CA GLU A 101 1.36 27.98 -12.46
C GLU A 101 1.92 27.82 -11.04
N ASN A 102 1.13 27.23 -10.15
CA ASN A 102 1.52 27.05 -8.74
C ASN A 102 2.61 26.01 -8.53
N ASN A 103 2.85 25.10 -9.47
CA ASN A 103 3.86 24.05 -9.32
C ASN A 103 5.13 24.28 -10.18
N LYS A 104 5.29 25.44 -10.81
CA LYS A 104 6.47 25.77 -11.64
C LYS A 104 7.79 25.53 -10.92
N THR A 105 7.95 26.07 -9.70
CA THR A 105 9.18 25.94 -8.91
C THR A 105 9.47 24.48 -8.54
N VAL A 106 8.43 23.72 -8.20
CA VAL A 106 8.56 22.30 -7.87
C VAL A 106 8.97 21.50 -9.11
N ARG A 107 8.37 21.79 -10.27
CA ARG A 107 8.74 21.12 -11.55
C ARG A 107 10.17 21.43 -11.94
N HIS A 108 10.60 22.69 -11.80
CA HIS A 108 12.00 23.08 -12.00
C HIS A 108 12.94 22.25 -11.09
N ALA A 109 12.66 22.17 -9.79
CA ALA A 109 13.46 21.40 -8.85
C ALA A 109 13.49 19.88 -9.15
N ILE A 110 12.37 19.32 -9.65
CA ILE A 110 12.30 17.90 -10.07
C ILE A 110 13.23 17.64 -11.26
N VAL A 111 13.37 18.57 -12.18
CA VAL A 111 14.18 18.40 -13.39
C VAL A 111 15.64 18.74 -13.15
N THR A 112 15.94 19.87 -12.54
CA THR A 112 17.31 20.41 -12.41
C THR A 112 17.99 20.05 -11.09
N GLY A 113 17.21 19.74 -10.05
CA GLY A 113 17.70 19.60 -8.69
C GLY A 113 17.85 20.93 -7.94
N GLU A 114 17.49 22.04 -8.56
CA GLU A 114 17.60 23.39 -8.00
C GLU A 114 16.24 23.86 -7.50
N CYS A 115 16.18 24.51 -6.35
CA CYS A 115 14.93 25.00 -5.75
C CYS A 115 14.83 26.53 -5.69
N GLY A 116 15.22 27.25 -6.74
CA GLY A 116 15.03 28.71 -6.87
C GLY A 116 15.61 29.56 -5.73
N ALA A 117 15.23 30.84 -5.67
CA ALA A 117 15.81 31.84 -4.77
C ALA A 117 15.57 31.60 -3.27
N GLN A 118 14.57 30.80 -2.90
CA GLN A 118 14.19 30.58 -1.48
C GLN A 118 14.70 29.26 -0.88
N GLY A 119 15.36 28.42 -1.65
CA GLY A 119 15.87 27.15 -1.16
C GLY A 119 16.85 26.60 -2.18
N HIS A 120 18.11 27.00 -2.07
CA HIS A 120 19.17 26.48 -2.93
C HIS A 120 19.48 25.04 -2.56
N PHE A 121 18.83 24.09 -3.23
CA PHE A 121 19.34 22.71 -3.23
C PHE A 121 20.48 22.64 -4.24
N ALA A 122 21.55 21.99 -3.82
CA ALA A 122 22.64 21.66 -4.75
C ALA A 122 22.08 20.86 -5.95
N LYS A 123 22.68 21.02 -7.11
CA LYS A 123 22.46 20.16 -8.27
C LYS A 123 22.51 18.70 -7.80
N ASN A 124 21.59 17.86 -8.28
CA ASN A 124 21.36 16.49 -7.82
C ASN A 124 20.76 16.38 -6.41
N SER A 125 19.98 17.39 -6.00
CA SER A 125 19.22 17.31 -4.75
C SER A 125 18.29 16.08 -4.74
N ARG A 126 17.81 15.73 -3.53
CA ARG A 126 16.81 14.65 -3.35
C ARG A 126 15.49 14.91 -4.12
N MET A 127 15.26 16.12 -4.61
CA MET A 127 14.10 16.47 -5.46
C MET A 127 14.29 16.05 -6.92
N GLN A 128 15.52 15.97 -7.41
CA GLN A 128 15.78 15.65 -8.80
C GLN A 128 15.29 14.25 -9.17
N LEU A 129 14.58 14.15 -10.29
CA LEU A 129 14.17 12.89 -10.87
C LEU A 129 15.35 12.28 -11.65
N PRO A 130 15.62 10.96 -11.54
CA PRO A 130 16.65 10.31 -12.34
C PRO A 130 16.42 10.53 -13.85
N GLN A 131 17.49 10.76 -14.60
CA GLN A 131 17.50 11.02 -16.04
C GLN A 131 16.69 9.98 -16.84
N LYS A 132 16.77 8.70 -16.43
CA LYS A 132 15.98 7.61 -17.05
C LYS A 132 14.50 7.94 -17.08
N TRP A 133 13.96 8.43 -15.97
CA TRP A 133 12.54 8.72 -15.84
C TRP A 133 12.15 10.05 -16.49
N LEU A 134 13.03 11.05 -16.46
CA LEU A 134 12.81 12.31 -17.19
C LEU A 134 12.69 12.07 -18.69
N LYS A 135 13.57 11.24 -19.26
CA LYS A 135 13.53 10.88 -20.69
C LYS A 135 12.28 10.05 -21.04
N LEU A 136 11.87 9.15 -20.15
CA LEU A 136 10.74 8.26 -20.40
C LEU A 136 9.39 8.97 -20.28
N PHE A 137 9.22 9.84 -19.29
CA PHE A 137 7.93 10.48 -19.00
C PHE A 137 7.86 11.93 -19.48
N GLY A 138 8.98 12.60 -19.62
CA GLY A 138 9.05 13.99 -20.08
C GLY A 138 8.23 14.97 -19.25
N GLY A 139 7.68 15.96 -19.92
CA GLY A 139 6.72 16.92 -19.36
C GLY A 139 7.33 18.21 -18.81
N TYR A 140 8.58 18.55 -19.19
CA TYR A 140 9.18 19.81 -18.82
C TYR A 140 10.00 20.38 -19.99
N GLU A 141 9.68 21.60 -20.40
CA GLU A 141 10.41 22.36 -21.43
C GLU A 141 10.66 23.77 -20.90
N ASN A 142 11.87 24.25 -21.01
CA ASN A 142 12.25 25.61 -20.68
C ASN A 142 13.38 26.09 -21.60
N GLU A 143 13.04 26.94 -22.55
CA GLU A 143 13.98 27.51 -23.54
C GLU A 143 15.09 28.33 -22.88
N ASN A 144 14.79 29.05 -21.80
CA ASN A 144 15.76 29.88 -21.09
C ASN A 144 16.84 29.04 -20.37
N GLU A 145 16.54 27.82 -20.04
CA GLU A 145 17.46 26.89 -19.37
C GLU A 145 18.07 25.88 -20.34
N ASN A 146 17.70 25.95 -21.61
CA ASN A 146 18.10 24.97 -22.63
C ASN A 146 17.78 23.52 -22.21
N VAL A 147 16.61 23.34 -21.57
CA VAL A 147 16.14 22.04 -21.07
C VAL A 147 14.87 21.67 -21.79
N ASN A 148 14.87 20.51 -22.46
CA ASN A 148 13.70 19.97 -23.14
C ASN A 148 13.53 18.48 -22.81
N TYR A 149 12.47 18.17 -22.07
CA TYR A 149 11.96 16.83 -21.83
C TYR A 149 10.50 16.77 -22.31
N GLY A 150 10.31 16.85 -23.62
CA GLY A 150 9.00 16.77 -24.24
C GLY A 150 8.24 15.53 -23.81
N LYS A 151 6.92 15.66 -23.69
CA LYS A 151 6.06 14.54 -23.31
C LYS A 151 5.91 13.58 -24.49
N PRO A 152 6.33 12.30 -24.35
CA PRO A 152 6.12 11.32 -25.41
C PRO A 152 4.62 11.09 -25.72
N ASP A 153 4.27 10.88 -26.97
CA ASP A 153 2.87 10.63 -27.39
C ASP A 153 2.25 9.40 -26.71
N SER A 154 3.08 8.38 -26.44
CA SER A 154 2.71 7.14 -25.75
C SER A 154 2.76 7.25 -24.23
N CYS A 155 2.95 8.45 -23.68
CA CYS A 155 3.14 8.63 -22.26
C CYS A 155 1.96 8.13 -21.41
N ILE A 156 2.25 7.20 -20.53
CA ILE A 156 1.28 6.65 -19.57
C ILE A 156 1.19 7.57 -18.35
N LYS A 157 -0.01 7.78 -17.85
CA LYS A 157 -0.21 8.51 -16.60
C LYS A 157 0.32 7.72 -15.42
N ILE A 158 1.19 8.35 -14.64
CA ILE A 158 1.77 7.79 -13.42
C ILE A 158 1.42 8.69 -12.24
N SER A 159 0.99 8.08 -11.13
CA SER A 159 0.65 8.83 -9.94
C SER A 159 0.83 8.02 -8.67
N ASN A 160 1.05 8.71 -7.56
CA ASN A 160 1.01 8.13 -6.21
C ASN A 160 -0.35 8.35 -5.51
N GLU A 161 -1.30 9.02 -6.15
CA GLU A 161 -2.60 9.39 -5.57
C GLU A 161 -3.55 8.19 -5.38
N CYS A 162 -3.25 7.06 -6.00
CA CYS A 162 -4.02 5.82 -5.82
C CYS A 162 -4.21 5.48 -4.33
N CYS A 163 -3.14 5.57 -3.51
CA CYS A 163 -3.24 5.33 -2.07
C CYS A 163 -4.18 6.31 -1.37
N TYR A 164 -4.11 7.60 -1.75
CA TYR A 164 -4.97 8.64 -1.19
C TYR A 164 -6.45 8.33 -1.45
N TRP A 165 -6.84 8.12 -2.71
CA TRP A 165 -8.24 7.91 -3.08
C TRP A 165 -8.82 6.59 -2.58
N LEU A 166 -8.00 5.53 -2.55
CA LEU A 166 -8.48 4.19 -2.22
C LEU A 166 -8.39 3.87 -0.73
N LYS A 167 -7.42 4.42 0.01
CA LYS A 167 -7.18 4.08 1.42
C LYS A 167 -7.22 5.28 2.35
N GLU A 168 -6.37 6.28 2.08
CA GLU A 168 -6.12 7.34 3.04
C GLU A 168 -7.38 8.18 3.26
N LYS A 169 -7.95 8.73 2.19
CA LYS A 169 -9.15 9.58 2.27
C LYS A 169 -10.37 8.87 2.90
N PRO A 170 -10.76 7.65 2.51
CA PRO A 170 -11.88 6.96 3.16
C PRO A 170 -11.67 6.74 4.66
N CYS A 171 -10.46 6.35 5.07
CA CYS A 171 -10.13 6.16 6.48
C CYS A 171 -10.09 7.48 7.26
N ASP A 172 -9.53 8.55 6.67
CA ASP A 172 -9.48 9.87 7.30
C ASP A 172 -10.89 10.47 7.48
N ASP A 173 -11.75 10.32 6.49
CA ASP A 173 -13.13 10.81 6.57
C ASP A 173 -13.94 9.99 7.60
N TRP A 174 -13.72 8.68 7.67
CA TRP A 174 -14.30 7.84 8.72
C TRP A 174 -13.81 8.29 10.11
N ALA A 175 -12.50 8.48 10.27
CA ALA A 175 -11.90 8.92 11.52
C ALA A 175 -12.45 10.28 11.98
N LYS A 176 -12.59 11.24 11.07
CA LYS A 176 -13.18 12.56 11.34
C LYS A 176 -14.65 12.45 11.75
N SER A 177 -15.44 11.66 11.03
CA SER A 177 -16.88 11.49 11.33
C SER A 177 -17.14 10.81 12.67
N HIS A 178 -16.19 10.00 13.15
CA HIS A 178 -16.26 9.29 14.43
C HIS A 178 -15.42 9.95 15.53
N ASN A 179 -14.77 11.10 15.24
CA ASN A 179 -13.84 11.79 16.14
C ASN A 179 -12.79 10.83 16.74
N SER A 180 -12.24 9.94 15.91
CA SER A 180 -11.40 8.83 16.34
C SER A 180 -9.98 8.97 15.81
N SER A 181 -8.98 8.65 16.64
CA SER A 181 -7.55 8.72 16.28
C SER A 181 -7.00 7.34 15.87
N PRO A 182 -6.27 7.23 14.75
CA PRO A 182 -5.77 5.94 14.28
C PRO A 182 -4.52 5.47 15.01
N TYR A 183 -4.50 4.19 15.37
CA TYR A 183 -3.30 3.39 15.57
C TYR A 183 -2.87 2.76 14.24
N LEU A 184 -1.60 2.92 13.90
CA LEU A 184 -1.03 2.47 12.63
C LEU A 184 0.06 1.42 12.87
N GLY A 185 -0.05 0.26 12.21
CA GLY A 185 0.96 -0.79 12.24
C GLY A 185 2.12 -0.49 11.28
N ILE A 186 2.84 0.61 11.51
CA ILE A 186 4.00 1.02 10.71
C ILE A 186 5.27 0.94 11.54
N MET A 187 6.39 0.62 10.86
CA MET A 187 7.72 0.48 11.47
C MET A 187 8.70 1.45 10.85
N ALA A 188 9.54 2.10 11.66
CA ALA A 188 10.64 2.94 11.18
C ALA A 188 11.70 2.12 10.44
N SER A 189 11.91 0.85 10.82
CA SER A 189 12.82 -0.09 10.16
C SER A 189 12.53 -0.32 8.66
N GLU A 190 11.37 0.09 8.17
CA GLU A 190 11.05 0.10 6.73
C GLU A 190 11.71 1.27 5.98
N GLY A 191 12.32 2.21 6.70
CA GLY A 191 13.09 3.34 6.17
C GLY A 191 12.25 4.48 5.56
N GLY A 192 12.93 5.47 4.99
CA GLY A 192 12.35 6.59 4.30
C GLY A 192 11.50 7.49 5.21
N GLN A 193 10.32 7.92 4.74
CA GLN A 193 9.44 8.82 5.50
C GLN A 193 8.99 8.27 6.86
N ARG A 194 9.02 6.93 7.06
CA ARG A 194 8.61 6.32 8.34
C ARG A 194 9.70 6.48 9.38
N GLU A 195 10.95 6.34 8.99
CA GLU A 195 12.11 6.59 9.84
C GLU A 195 12.24 8.09 10.15
N GLU A 196 12.10 8.95 9.14
CA GLU A 196 12.09 10.41 9.31
C GLU A 196 10.99 10.83 10.32
N ALA A 197 9.78 10.29 10.19
CA ALA A 197 8.66 10.59 11.09
C ALA A 197 8.92 10.13 12.53
N LEU A 198 9.57 8.98 12.75
CA LEU A 198 9.94 8.52 14.09
C LEU A 198 10.98 9.45 14.74
N ILE A 199 11.97 9.90 13.97
CA ILE A 199 13.03 10.81 14.45
C ILE A 199 12.44 12.17 14.82
N GLU A 200 11.53 12.71 13.99
CA GLU A 200 10.96 14.05 14.21
C GLU A 200 9.86 14.08 15.28
N HIS A 201 9.05 13.04 15.40
CA HIS A 201 7.79 13.08 16.17
C HIS A 201 7.66 11.95 17.20
N GLY A 202 8.56 10.99 17.20
CA GLY A 202 8.43 9.78 18.02
C GLY A 202 7.29 8.87 17.52
N CYS A 203 6.79 8.01 18.42
CA CYS A 203 5.70 7.08 18.08
C CYS A 203 4.34 7.76 17.91
N ASN A 204 4.18 8.99 18.42
CA ASN A 204 2.91 9.73 18.42
C ASN A 204 3.06 11.06 17.67
N TYR A 205 2.21 11.26 16.67
CA TYR A 205 2.13 12.50 15.91
C TYR A 205 0.89 13.31 16.32
N TYR A 206 1.11 14.54 16.79
CA TYR A 206 0.06 15.49 17.20
C TYR A 206 0.01 16.67 16.22
N GLY A 207 -0.58 16.47 15.06
CA GLY A 207 -0.76 17.52 14.07
C GLY A 207 -2.03 18.34 14.29
N LYS A 208 -2.10 19.51 13.66
CA LYS A 208 -3.28 20.39 13.72
C LYS A 208 -4.57 19.73 13.18
N THR A 209 -4.43 18.88 12.19
CA THR A 209 -5.55 18.26 11.48
C THR A 209 -5.67 16.75 11.71
N VAL A 210 -4.60 16.11 12.14
CA VAL A 210 -4.54 14.66 12.34
C VAL A 210 -3.67 14.35 13.54
N THR A 211 -4.18 13.51 14.42
CA THR A 211 -3.38 12.86 15.46
C THR A 211 -3.32 11.37 15.16
N ARG A 212 -2.17 10.75 15.31
CA ARG A 212 -1.99 9.31 15.05
C ARG A 212 -0.90 8.72 15.94
N SER A 213 -1.02 7.44 16.24
CA SER A 213 0.00 6.65 16.92
C SER A 213 0.52 5.53 16.06
N ALA A 214 1.80 5.23 16.16
CA ALA A 214 2.47 4.11 15.55
C ALA A 214 3.15 3.25 16.63
N PRO A 215 2.41 2.40 17.37
CA PRO A 215 2.96 1.62 18.46
C PRO A 215 4.14 0.75 18.06
N PHE A 216 4.13 0.26 16.81
CA PHE A 216 5.18 -0.58 16.23
C PHE A 216 6.33 0.20 15.59
N ALA A 217 6.40 1.53 15.75
CA ALA A 217 7.42 2.35 15.08
C ALA A 217 8.87 1.89 15.37
N ILE A 218 9.13 1.42 16.58
CA ILE A 218 10.47 0.95 17.01
C ILE A 218 10.73 -0.54 16.74
N PHE A 219 9.75 -1.29 16.23
CA PHE A 219 9.88 -2.72 15.96
C PHE A 219 10.68 -3.00 14.69
N MET A 220 11.32 -4.13 14.69
CA MET A 220 11.92 -4.75 13.51
C MET A 220 10.93 -5.75 12.90
N ARG A 221 11.17 -6.14 11.65
CA ARG A 221 10.34 -7.16 10.98
C ARG A 221 10.28 -8.48 11.76
N GLN A 222 11.39 -8.88 12.40
CA GLN A 222 11.46 -10.09 13.21
C GLN A 222 10.53 -10.04 14.41
N ASP A 223 10.45 -8.90 15.07
CA ASP A 223 9.57 -8.71 16.23
C ASP A 223 8.10 -8.88 15.82
N ILE A 224 7.72 -8.30 14.68
CA ILE A 224 6.35 -8.44 14.15
C ILE A 224 6.02 -9.87 13.77
N LEU A 225 6.94 -10.60 13.14
CA LEU A 225 6.68 -12.00 12.78
C LEU A 225 6.56 -12.89 14.02
N GLN A 226 7.38 -12.67 15.04
CA GLN A 226 7.24 -13.39 16.31
C GLN A 226 5.91 -13.02 16.99
N LEU A 227 5.60 -11.73 17.07
CA LEU A 227 4.34 -11.27 17.65
C LEU A 227 3.11 -11.80 16.90
N ALA A 228 3.19 -11.94 15.58
CA ALA A 228 2.12 -12.54 14.79
C ALA A 228 1.86 -14.01 15.15
N LEU A 229 2.91 -14.79 15.42
CA LEU A 229 2.77 -16.16 15.91
C LEU A 229 2.12 -16.21 17.31
N ASP A 230 2.56 -15.34 18.22
CA ASP A 230 2.01 -15.25 19.56
C ASP A 230 0.53 -14.83 19.52
N MET A 231 0.18 -13.88 18.63
CA MET A 231 -1.19 -13.41 18.44
C MET A 231 -2.08 -14.40 17.71
N ASP A 232 -1.52 -15.27 16.87
CA ASP A 232 -2.25 -16.38 16.25
C ASP A 232 -2.72 -17.38 17.31
N GLN A 233 -1.84 -17.72 18.25
CA GLN A 233 -2.21 -18.54 19.41
C GLN A 233 -3.28 -17.86 20.26
N TRP A 234 -3.06 -16.58 20.60
CA TRP A 234 -4.01 -15.81 21.43
C TRP A 234 -5.39 -15.69 20.77
N TYR A 235 -5.46 -15.52 19.46
CA TYR A 235 -6.69 -15.51 18.69
C TYR A 235 -7.51 -16.79 18.89
N HIS A 236 -6.85 -17.95 18.81
CA HIS A 236 -7.50 -19.25 18.98
C HIS A 236 -8.00 -19.50 20.40
N GLU A 237 -7.36 -18.91 21.39
CA GLU A 237 -7.76 -18.96 22.80
C GLU A 237 -8.95 -18.01 23.12
N HIS A 238 -9.26 -17.05 22.24
CA HIS A 238 -10.26 -15.99 22.47
C HIS A 238 -11.29 -15.85 21.32
N LEU A 239 -11.69 -16.95 20.72
CA LEU A 239 -12.61 -16.96 19.58
C LEU A 239 -13.94 -16.28 19.85
N GLU A 240 -14.48 -16.37 21.04
CA GLU A 240 -15.76 -15.75 21.47
C GLU A 240 -15.73 -14.21 21.32
N LEU A 241 -14.58 -13.59 21.56
CA LEU A 241 -14.39 -12.16 21.34
C LEU A 241 -14.60 -11.82 19.86
N PHE A 242 -13.92 -12.53 18.97
CA PHE A 242 -13.97 -12.25 17.53
C PHE A 242 -15.31 -12.62 16.92
N GLU A 243 -15.98 -13.66 17.38
CA GLU A 243 -17.36 -13.97 17.05
C GLU A 243 -18.30 -12.82 17.42
N THR A 244 -18.16 -12.28 18.62
CA THR A 244 -18.93 -11.11 19.07
C THR A 244 -18.68 -9.90 18.16
N LEU A 245 -17.42 -9.60 17.83
CA LEU A 245 -17.06 -8.51 16.92
C LEU A 245 -17.61 -8.75 15.51
N TYR A 246 -17.56 -9.98 15.01
CA TYR A 246 -18.12 -10.37 13.70
C TYR A 246 -19.62 -10.13 13.63
N HIS A 247 -20.38 -10.55 14.65
CA HIS A 247 -21.82 -10.38 14.71
C HIS A 247 -22.27 -8.93 14.97
N ALA A 248 -21.37 -8.09 15.48
CA ALA A 248 -21.62 -6.66 15.58
C ALA A 248 -21.65 -5.98 14.19
N GLN A 249 -21.08 -6.59 13.16
CA GLN A 249 -20.99 -6.04 11.82
C GLN A 249 -22.18 -6.46 10.94
N PRO A 250 -22.55 -5.64 9.93
CA PRO A 250 -23.64 -5.97 9.01
C PRO A 250 -23.46 -7.29 8.26
N TYR A 251 -22.21 -7.65 7.88
CA TYR A 251 -21.93 -8.91 7.18
C TYR A 251 -22.03 -10.15 8.06
N GLY A 252 -22.00 -10.00 9.40
CA GLY A 252 -22.23 -11.06 10.37
C GLY A 252 -23.70 -11.42 10.59
N LYS A 253 -24.62 -10.75 9.87
CA LYS A 253 -26.06 -10.96 9.97
C LYS A 253 -26.68 -11.29 8.63
N ASN A 254 -27.76 -12.07 8.65
CA ASN A 254 -28.63 -12.31 7.52
C ASN A 254 -29.55 -11.12 7.28
N LYS A 255 -30.28 -11.10 6.17
CA LYS A 255 -31.23 -10.03 5.83
C LYS A 255 -32.41 -9.92 6.82
N ASP A 256 -32.73 -11.00 7.48
CA ASP A 256 -33.78 -11.10 8.51
C ASP A 256 -33.28 -10.72 9.93
N GLY A 257 -31.99 -10.36 10.04
CA GLY A 257 -31.35 -9.99 11.31
C GLY A 257 -30.79 -11.15 12.11
N SER A 258 -31.04 -12.42 11.70
CA SER A 258 -30.43 -13.59 12.33
C SER A 258 -28.91 -13.59 12.17
N LEU A 259 -28.20 -14.19 13.14
CA LEU A 259 -26.75 -14.29 13.11
C LEU A 259 -26.30 -15.32 12.06
N LYS A 260 -25.28 -14.98 11.31
CA LYS A 260 -24.59 -15.95 10.45
C LYS A 260 -23.66 -16.81 11.28
N GLU A 261 -23.41 -18.02 10.82
CA GLU A 261 -22.37 -18.88 11.40
C GLU A 261 -21.02 -18.14 11.36
N TYR A 262 -20.34 -18.11 12.49
CA TYR A 262 -18.97 -17.65 12.59
C TYR A 262 -18.01 -18.79 12.30
N VAL A 263 -17.15 -18.62 11.29
CA VAL A 263 -16.15 -19.62 10.93
C VAL A 263 -14.78 -19.07 11.33
N PRO A 264 -14.16 -19.62 12.38
CA PRO A 264 -12.82 -19.21 12.82
C PRO A 264 -11.78 -19.40 11.72
N LEU A 265 -10.78 -18.53 11.71
CA LEU A 265 -9.62 -18.69 10.83
C LEU A 265 -8.76 -19.88 11.28
N LYS A 266 -8.10 -20.53 10.33
CA LYS A 266 -7.03 -21.49 10.64
C LYS A 266 -5.78 -20.78 11.17
N SER A 267 -5.54 -19.57 10.73
CA SER A 267 -4.49 -18.67 11.19
C SER A 267 -4.86 -17.23 10.88
N ILE A 268 -4.45 -16.27 11.72
CA ILE A 268 -4.56 -14.84 11.48
C ILE A 268 -3.61 -14.37 10.37
N VAL A 269 -2.61 -15.17 10.01
CA VAL A 269 -1.69 -14.90 8.90
C VAL A 269 -2.44 -15.16 7.59
N PRO A 270 -2.73 -14.13 6.78
CA PRO A 270 -3.42 -14.33 5.51
C PRO A 270 -2.65 -15.27 4.56
N GLU A 271 -3.36 -16.13 3.83
CA GLU A 271 -2.79 -17.13 2.92
C GLU A 271 -1.78 -16.57 1.91
N ILE A 272 -1.91 -15.30 1.52
CA ILE A 272 -0.94 -14.64 0.62
C ILE A 272 0.47 -14.57 1.21
N TYR A 273 0.61 -14.55 2.54
CA TYR A 273 1.91 -14.59 3.22
C TYR A 273 2.46 -16.01 3.37
N GLY A 274 1.63 -17.04 3.13
CA GLY A 274 1.96 -18.43 3.43
C GLY A 274 1.99 -18.68 4.94
N THR A 275 3.01 -19.40 5.40
CA THR A 275 3.31 -19.62 6.83
C THR A 275 4.44 -18.71 7.30
N ILE A 276 4.55 -18.52 8.60
CA ILE A 276 5.73 -17.91 9.22
C ILE A 276 6.65 -19.05 9.66
N ASP A 277 7.76 -19.22 8.97
CA ASP A 277 8.72 -20.28 9.22
C ASP A 277 10.05 -19.71 9.74
N ARG A 278 10.90 -20.58 10.30
CA ARG A 278 12.19 -20.22 10.87
C ARG A 278 13.33 -20.83 10.06
N LYS A 279 14.28 -20.00 9.62
CA LYS A 279 15.51 -20.45 8.98
C LYS A 279 16.45 -21.14 9.97
N ALA A 280 17.46 -21.85 9.47
CA ALA A 280 18.47 -22.51 10.29
C ALA A 280 19.23 -21.53 11.23
N ASN A 281 19.37 -20.27 10.85
CA ASN A 281 19.99 -19.22 11.67
C ASN A 281 19.03 -18.61 12.72
N GLY A 282 17.79 -19.12 12.81
CA GLY A 282 16.77 -18.64 13.75
C GLY A 282 15.91 -17.49 13.24
N GLU A 283 16.20 -16.92 12.07
CA GLU A 283 15.45 -15.80 11.48
C GLU A 283 14.07 -16.27 10.98
N LEU A 284 13.03 -15.52 11.35
CA LEU A 284 11.66 -15.75 10.88
C LEU A 284 11.46 -15.14 9.49
N PHE A 285 10.66 -15.82 8.68
CA PHE A 285 10.27 -15.34 7.36
C PHE A 285 8.89 -15.85 6.97
N THR A 286 8.21 -15.14 6.07
CA THR A 286 6.96 -15.62 5.47
C THR A 286 7.29 -16.42 4.20
N THR A 287 6.70 -17.62 4.05
CA THR A 287 6.96 -18.52 2.90
C THR A 287 6.35 -17.99 1.59
N GLY A 288 5.33 -17.15 1.67
CA GLY A 288 4.69 -16.47 0.55
C GLY A 288 5.21 -15.06 0.33
N ALA A 289 4.30 -14.10 0.25
CA ALA A 289 4.66 -12.69 0.10
C ALA A 289 5.35 -12.16 1.36
N GLN A 290 6.46 -11.44 1.20
CA GLN A 290 7.14 -10.77 2.32
C GLN A 290 6.38 -9.54 2.79
N ARG A 291 5.73 -8.85 1.86
CA ARG A 291 4.87 -7.68 2.07
C ARG A 291 3.72 -7.72 1.08
N THR A 292 2.60 -7.22 1.49
CA THR A 292 1.46 -6.99 0.61
C THR A 292 1.14 -5.51 0.54
N GLY A 293 0.67 -5.10 -0.61
CA GLY A 293 -0.03 -3.84 -0.81
C GLY A 293 -1.45 -4.13 -1.25
N CYS A 294 -2.14 -3.12 -1.79
CA CYS A 294 -3.36 -3.37 -2.53
C CYS A 294 -3.12 -4.40 -3.62
N SER A 295 -4.08 -5.25 -3.92
CA SER A 295 -4.05 -6.11 -5.11
C SER A 295 -3.63 -5.29 -6.33
N MET A 296 -2.73 -5.80 -7.16
CA MET A 296 -2.18 -5.08 -8.33
C MET A 296 -1.54 -3.72 -8.00
N CYS A 297 -0.77 -3.61 -6.92
CA CYS A 297 0.07 -2.44 -6.67
C CYS A 297 1.40 -2.58 -7.39
N GLY A 298 1.74 -1.63 -8.26
CA GLY A 298 2.97 -1.65 -9.05
C GLY A 298 4.17 -0.95 -8.40
N PHE A 299 4.04 -0.39 -7.20
CA PHE A 299 5.19 0.20 -6.52
C PHE A 299 6.24 -0.86 -6.20
N GLY A 300 7.46 -0.64 -6.66
CA GLY A 300 8.59 -1.53 -6.47
C GLY A 300 8.66 -2.70 -7.46
N ILE A 301 7.67 -2.92 -8.32
CA ILE A 301 7.63 -4.06 -9.25
C ILE A 301 8.88 -4.16 -10.14
N HIS A 302 9.43 -3.02 -10.57
CA HIS A 302 10.65 -2.93 -11.39
C HIS A 302 11.94 -3.37 -10.69
N LEU A 303 11.87 -3.63 -9.37
CA LEU A 303 12.98 -4.15 -8.55
C LEU A 303 12.81 -5.64 -8.23
N GLU A 304 11.65 -6.21 -8.53
CA GLU A 304 11.37 -7.62 -8.28
C GLU A 304 11.93 -8.49 -9.42
N LYS A 305 12.49 -9.62 -9.05
CA LYS A 305 12.84 -10.68 -9.99
C LYS A 305 11.61 -11.53 -10.28
N ARG A 306 11.54 -12.10 -11.48
CA ARG A 306 10.50 -13.06 -11.80
C ARG A 306 10.74 -14.40 -11.06
N PRO A 307 9.68 -15.08 -10.59
CA PRO A 307 8.27 -14.65 -10.65
C PRO A 307 7.96 -13.51 -9.67
N HIS A 308 7.54 -12.36 -10.18
CA HIS A 308 7.14 -11.22 -9.36
C HIS A 308 5.69 -11.33 -8.89
N ARG A 309 5.21 -10.37 -8.08
CA ARG A 309 3.88 -10.42 -7.45
C ARG A 309 2.72 -10.57 -8.45
N PHE A 310 2.85 -10.08 -9.69
CA PHE A 310 1.80 -10.22 -10.71
C PHE A 310 1.82 -11.62 -11.34
N ASP A 311 3.00 -12.25 -11.49
CA ASP A 311 3.09 -13.66 -11.90
C ASP A 311 2.42 -14.56 -10.85
N LYS A 312 2.66 -14.31 -9.56
CA LYS A 312 2.01 -15.05 -8.47
C LYS A 312 0.49 -14.86 -8.43
N LEU A 313 -0.04 -13.70 -8.86
CA LEU A 313 -1.48 -13.54 -9.05
C LEU A 313 -2.00 -14.40 -10.19
N ARG A 314 -1.27 -14.50 -11.30
CA ARG A 314 -1.62 -15.37 -12.44
C ARG A 314 -1.81 -16.82 -12.00
N GLU A 315 -0.86 -17.34 -11.20
CA GLU A 315 -0.93 -18.71 -10.66
C GLU A 315 -2.17 -18.93 -9.78
N ARG A 316 -2.55 -17.95 -8.97
CA ARG A 316 -3.69 -18.06 -8.04
C ARG A 316 -5.04 -17.76 -8.68
N ASN A 317 -5.09 -16.80 -9.60
CA ASN A 317 -6.33 -16.35 -10.24
C ASN A 317 -6.05 -15.75 -11.62
N GLN A 318 -5.97 -16.64 -12.62
CA GLN A 318 -5.67 -16.26 -14.00
C GLN A 318 -6.69 -15.27 -14.57
N LYS A 319 -8.00 -15.44 -14.30
CA LYS A 319 -9.05 -14.54 -14.82
C LYS A 319 -8.91 -13.11 -14.29
N GLU A 320 -8.60 -12.96 -13.03
CA GLU A 320 -8.34 -11.66 -12.41
C GLU A 320 -7.08 -11.04 -12.99
N TRP A 321 -6.00 -11.82 -13.14
CA TRP A 321 -4.76 -11.41 -13.76
C TRP A 321 -4.98 -10.91 -15.20
N GLU A 322 -5.68 -11.66 -16.05
CA GLU A 322 -6.01 -11.25 -17.42
C GLU A 322 -6.79 -9.94 -17.50
N PHE A 323 -7.74 -9.75 -16.58
CA PHE A 323 -8.48 -8.50 -16.48
C PHE A 323 -7.55 -7.32 -16.19
N TRP A 324 -6.70 -7.46 -15.18
CA TRP A 324 -5.78 -6.39 -14.79
C TRP A 324 -4.68 -6.13 -15.80
N MET A 325 -4.14 -7.18 -16.44
CA MET A 325 -3.02 -7.03 -17.36
C MET A 325 -3.43 -6.44 -18.73
N TYR A 326 -4.63 -6.77 -19.21
CA TYR A 326 -4.99 -6.42 -20.57
C TYR A 326 -6.15 -5.43 -20.73
N ARG A 327 -7.04 -5.28 -19.76
CA ARG A 327 -8.32 -4.61 -20.02
C ARG A 327 -8.94 -3.80 -18.89
N CYS A 328 -8.21 -3.57 -17.78
CA CYS A 328 -8.74 -2.82 -16.64
C CYS A 328 -8.98 -1.34 -16.94
N CYS A 329 -8.34 -0.78 -17.93
CA CYS A 329 -8.44 0.62 -18.32
C CYS A 329 -8.89 0.79 -19.77
N THR A 330 -9.28 2.02 -20.12
CA THR A 330 -9.67 2.40 -21.49
C THR A 330 -8.90 3.66 -21.88
N ASP A 331 -8.22 3.59 -23.01
CA ASP A 331 -7.58 4.77 -23.60
C ASP A 331 -8.66 5.75 -24.09
N LYS A 332 -8.64 6.96 -23.57
CA LYS A 332 -9.66 7.98 -23.89
C LYS A 332 -9.58 8.50 -25.32
N LYS A 333 -8.43 8.35 -25.98
CA LYS A 333 -8.23 8.81 -27.35
C LYS A 333 -8.68 7.78 -28.38
N THR A 334 -8.32 6.51 -28.15
CA THR A 334 -8.57 5.43 -29.11
C THR A 334 -9.79 4.58 -28.77
N GLY A 335 -10.26 4.61 -27.51
CA GLY A 335 -11.29 3.71 -26.99
C GLY A 335 -10.79 2.29 -26.73
N GLU A 336 -9.51 2.03 -26.94
CA GLU A 336 -8.90 0.73 -26.77
C GLU A 336 -8.79 0.32 -25.30
N LYS A 337 -9.02 -0.96 -25.00
CA LYS A 337 -8.79 -1.52 -23.66
C LYS A 337 -7.30 -1.80 -23.48
N PHE A 338 -6.78 -1.44 -22.31
CA PHE A 338 -5.42 -1.76 -21.92
C PHE A 338 -5.34 -2.02 -20.41
N GLY A 339 -4.19 -2.45 -19.94
CA GLY A 339 -3.98 -2.71 -18.54
C GLY A 339 -2.52 -2.56 -18.11
N TRP A 340 -2.18 -3.26 -17.04
CA TRP A 340 -0.84 -3.25 -16.46
C TRP A 340 0.24 -3.72 -17.43
N GLY A 341 -0.07 -4.66 -18.35
CA GLY A 341 0.88 -5.12 -19.36
C GLY A 341 1.51 -3.95 -20.12
N ARG A 342 0.67 -3.08 -20.70
CA ARG A 342 1.16 -1.86 -21.41
C ARG A 342 2.02 -0.96 -20.53
N VAL A 343 1.72 -0.90 -19.21
CA VAL A 343 2.48 -0.07 -18.26
C VAL A 343 3.84 -0.71 -17.95
N LEU A 344 3.88 -2.02 -17.76
CA LEU A 344 5.11 -2.76 -17.50
C LEU A 344 6.06 -2.71 -18.69
N ASP A 345 5.54 -2.91 -19.91
CA ASP A 345 6.29 -2.74 -21.15
C ASP A 345 6.91 -1.34 -21.23
N TYR A 346 6.10 -0.32 -20.94
CA TYR A 346 6.54 1.07 -21.00
C TYR A 346 7.71 1.37 -20.02
N ILE A 347 7.70 0.76 -18.82
CA ILE A 347 8.79 0.95 -17.84
C ILE A 347 9.90 -0.09 -17.95
N GLY A 348 9.81 -1.03 -18.88
CA GLY A 348 10.81 -2.06 -19.16
C GLY A 348 10.84 -3.17 -18.09
N VAL A 349 9.65 -3.65 -17.67
CA VAL A 349 9.47 -4.78 -16.74
C VAL A 349 8.90 -5.97 -17.51
N GLU A 350 9.61 -7.07 -17.54
CA GLU A 350 9.16 -8.33 -18.14
C GLU A 350 7.99 -8.91 -17.35
N TRP A 351 6.93 -9.33 -18.04
CA TRP A 351 5.71 -9.85 -17.40
C TRP A 351 5.03 -10.97 -18.21
N GLU A 352 5.25 -11.05 -19.50
CA GLU A 352 4.84 -12.15 -20.34
C GLU A 352 5.95 -13.19 -20.46
N ASP A 353 5.57 -14.46 -20.58
CA ASP A 353 6.51 -15.49 -21.00
C ASP A 353 6.78 -15.26 -22.48
N VAL A 354 8.02 -15.04 -22.84
CA VAL A 354 8.41 -15.04 -24.26
C VAL A 354 8.04 -16.42 -24.78
N PRO A 355 7.14 -16.54 -25.76
CA PRO A 355 6.91 -17.85 -26.35
C PRO A 355 8.27 -18.40 -26.82
N PRO A 356 8.56 -19.70 -26.60
CA PRO A 356 9.81 -20.27 -27.07
C PRO A 356 9.93 -19.90 -28.55
N VAL A 357 11.05 -19.28 -28.90
CA VAL A 357 11.37 -18.96 -30.30
C VAL A 357 11.17 -20.26 -31.05
N GLN A 358 10.16 -20.33 -31.88
CA GLN A 358 9.96 -21.48 -32.76
C GLN A 358 11.11 -21.45 -33.75
N MET A 359 12.22 -22.11 -33.32
CA MET A 359 13.35 -22.30 -34.23
C MET A 359 12.82 -23.08 -35.45
N THR A 360 12.81 -22.44 -36.58
CA THR A 360 12.47 -23.10 -37.83
C THR A 360 13.68 -23.93 -38.27
N LEU A 361 13.44 -24.98 -39.05
CA LEU A 361 14.51 -25.82 -39.59
C LEU A 361 15.54 -24.99 -40.40
N ASP A 362 15.15 -23.81 -40.87
CA ASP A 362 16.00 -22.87 -41.59
C ASP A 362 17.07 -22.18 -40.68
N ASP A 363 16.88 -22.19 -39.38
CA ASP A 363 17.88 -21.65 -38.43
C ASP A 363 19.06 -22.62 -38.21
N PHE A 364 18.99 -23.83 -38.76
CA PHE A 364 20.01 -24.88 -38.66
C PHE A 364 20.67 -25.27 -40.04
N MET A 365 20.29 -24.60 -41.10
CA MET A 365 20.94 -24.74 -42.43
C MET A 365 21.73 -23.48 -42.74
#